data_4ccf599fef7cab41a243ef78d42acc29
#
_entry.id   4ccf599fef7cab41a243ef78d42acc29
#
_cell.length_a   1.000
_cell.length_b   1.000
_cell.length_c   1.000
_cell.angle_alpha   90.00
_cell.angle_beta   90.00
_cell.angle_gamma   90.00
#
_symmetry.space_group_name_H-M   'P 1'
#
loop_
_entity.id
_entity.type
_entity.pdbx_description
1 polymer ?
#
loop_
_entity_poly.entity_id
_entity_poly.type
_entity_poly.pdbx_seq_one_letter_code
_entity_poly.pdbx_strand_id
1 'polypeptide(L)'
;MKSNKNKGILIFAILYTVLFVFGGVKLLAALMPSAIANYLHYLLYVVLALYGSFLCKDRLIQQWNEIRKTKRKFFFGVLTGWLFLILMTVVFGSISEMLRQFLGLDGQSLNQSNLQSIFQEQPLLIAVFACIIGPLVEELFFRQILLHCLQRHLPSWLSICVVGFVFALTHMHSLSLSEWVSAVGYLGGGVTLSIIYVN
;
A
#
# COMPACT_ATOMS: atom_id res chain seq x y z
N MET A 1 -6.29 -25.42 14.12
CA MET A 1 -6.68 -24.04 13.73
C MET A 1 -5.51 -23.14 13.30
N LYS A 2 -4.36 -23.07 14.00
CA LYS A 2 -3.20 -22.22 13.57
C LYS A 2 -2.67 -22.57 12.16
N SER A 3 -2.60 -23.84 11.76
CA SER A 3 -2.10 -24.28 10.44
C SER A 3 -2.94 -23.73 9.28
N ASN A 4 -4.26 -23.75 9.38
CA ASN A 4 -5.16 -23.26 8.32
C ASN A 4 -5.09 -21.72 8.18
N LYS A 5 -4.89 -20.99 9.29
CA LYS A 5 -4.73 -19.54 9.27
C LYS A 5 -3.44 -19.13 8.57
N ASN A 6 -2.33 -19.83 8.82
CA ASN A 6 -1.05 -19.57 8.15
C ASN A 6 -1.13 -19.84 6.64
N LYS A 7 -1.83 -20.90 6.23
CA LYS A 7 -2.08 -21.15 4.80
C LYS A 7 -2.90 -20.04 4.15
N GLY A 8 -3.94 -19.55 4.83
CA GLY A 8 -4.74 -18.43 4.35
C GLY A 8 -3.93 -17.15 4.16
N ILE A 9 -3.06 -16.81 5.13
CA ILE A 9 -2.15 -15.66 5.04
C ILE A 9 -1.19 -15.79 3.84
N LEU A 10 -0.64 -16.99 3.63
CA LEU A 10 0.23 -17.25 2.48
C LEU A 10 -0.52 -17.10 1.15
N ILE A 11 -1.74 -17.64 1.07
CA ILE A 11 -2.61 -17.49 -0.12
C ILE A 11 -2.90 -16.00 -0.39
N PHE A 12 -3.26 -15.22 0.63
CA PHE A 12 -3.47 -13.78 0.49
C PHE A 12 -2.22 -13.08 -0.06
N ALA A 13 -1.05 -13.38 0.51
CA ALA A 13 0.22 -12.77 0.07
C ALA A 13 0.54 -13.14 -1.39
N ILE A 14 0.37 -14.40 -1.78
CA ILE A 14 0.57 -14.87 -3.15
C ILE A 14 -0.41 -14.17 -4.11
N LEU A 15 -1.70 -14.14 -3.76
CA LEU A 15 -2.72 -13.49 -4.59
C LEU A 15 -2.43 -12.01 -4.79
N TYR A 16 -2.11 -11.27 -3.72
CA TYR A 16 -1.74 -9.87 -3.83
C TYR A 16 -0.52 -9.68 -4.73
N THR A 17 0.54 -10.44 -4.51
CA THR A 17 1.78 -10.34 -5.28
C THR A 17 1.56 -10.69 -6.76
N VAL A 18 0.89 -11.80 -7.07
CA VAL A 18 0.67 -12.23 -8.45
C VAL A 18 -0.27 -11.27 -9.19
N LEU A 19 -1.37 -10.87 -8.55
CA LEU A 19 -2.39 -10.05 -9.21
C LEU A 19 -1.95 -8.60 -9.39
N PHE A 20 -1.36 -8.00 -8.35
CA PHE A 20 -1.13 -6.55 -8.33
C PHE A 20 0.35 -6.17 -8.52
N VAL A 21 1.29 -6.91 -7.93
CA VAL A 21 2.72 -6.60 -8.10
C VAL A 21 3.22 -7.06 -9.47
N PHE A 22 2.86 -8.28 -9.89
CA PHE A 22 3.26 -8.83 -11.20
C PHE A 22 2.23 -8.57 -12.33
N GLY A 23 1.19 -7.78 -12.07
CA GLY A 23 0.26 -7.35 -13.10
C GLY A 23 -0.68 -8.46 -13.62
N GLY A 24 -0.90 -9.52 -12.85
CA GLY A 24 -1.81 -10.61 -13.21
C GLY A 24 -3.24 -10.14 -13.51
N VAL A 25 -3.69 -9.05 -12.88
CA VAL A 25 -4.99 -8.42 -13.19
C VAL A 25 -5.05 -7.96 -14.66
N LYS A 26 -3.97 -7.40 -15.21
CA LYS A 26 -3.93 -6.95 -16.62
C LYS A 26 -4.05 -8.13 -17.57
N LEU A 27 -3.41 -9.26 -17.26
CA LEU A 27 -3.52 -10.49 -18.05
C LEU A 27 -4.93 -11.05 -18.00
N LEU A 28 -5.55 -11.09 -16.83
CA LEU A 28 -6.94 -11.54 -16.67
C LEU A 28 -7.92 -10.61 -17.41
N ALA A 29 -7.74 -9.30 -17.30
CA ALA A 29 -8.57 -8.31 -17.97
C ALA A 29 -8.51 -8.45 -19.51
N ALA A 30 -7.34 -8.76 -20.07
CA ALA A 30 -7.18 -8.99 -21.50
C ALA A 30 -7.98 -10.18 -22.05
N LEU A 31 -8.38 -11.12 -21.19
CA LEU A 31 -9.18 -12.30 -21.54
C LEU A 31 -10.68 -12.07 -21.35
N MET A 32 -11.10 -10.88 -20.90
CA MET A 32 -12.51 -10.60 -20.56
C MET A 32 -13.10 -9.51 -21.47
N PRO A 33 -14.45 -9.47 -21.62
CA PRO A 33 -15.13 -8.35 -22.27
C PRO A 33 -14.78 -7.01 -21.57
N SER A 34 -14.65 -5.94 -22.34
CA SER A 34 -14.24 -4.62 -21.83
C SER A 34 -15.10 -4.10 -20.68
N ALA A 35 -16.40 -4.37 -20.69
CA ALA A 35 -17.32 -4.00 -19.63
C ALA A 35 -16.97 -4.61 -18.27
N ILE A 36 -16.39 -5.83 -18.24
CA ILE A 36 -15.95 -6.49 -17.02
C ILE A 36 -14.49 -6.12 -16.71
N ALA A 37 -13.65 -6.09 -17.73
CA ALA A 37 -12.22 -5.81 -17.61
C ALA A 37 -11.95 -4.49 -16.87
N ASN A 38 -12.73 -3.44 -17.16
CA ASN A 38 -12.59 -2.10 -16.56
C ASN A 38 -12.82 -2.10 -15.03
N TYR A 39 -13.65 -3.01 -14.52
CA TYR A 39 -13.96 -3.09 -13.08
C TYR A 39 -13.27 -4.23 -12.35
N LEU A 40 -12.57 -5.12 -13.07
CA LEU A 40 -11.93 -6.30 -12.50
C LEU A 40 -10.94 -5.95 -11.39
N HIS A 41 -10.12 -4.92 -11.60
CA HIS A 41 -9.15 -4.45 -10.63
C HIS A 41 -9.82 -4.08 -9.30
N TYR A 42 -10.88 -3.31 -9.35
CA TYR A 42 -11.65 -2.89 -8.18
C TYR A 42 -12.30 -4.07 -7.47
N LEU A 43 -12.93 -4.97 -8.23
CA LEU A 43 -13.56 -6.16 -7.68
C LEU A 43 -12.54 -7.03 -6.91
N LEU A 44 -11.38 -7.28 -7.50
CA LEU A 44 -10.33 -8.08 -6.88
C LEU A 44 -9.76 -7.43 -5.62
N TYR A 45 -9.61 -6.09 -5.60
CA TYR A 45 -9.23 -5.36 -4.38
C TYR A 45 -10.28 -5.53 -3.28
N VAL A 46 -11.57 -5.40 -3.58
CA VAL A 46 -12.65 -5.62 -2.61
C VAL A 46 -12.62 -7.05 -2.06
N VAL A 47 -12.45 -8.05 -2.93
CA VAL A 47 -12.33 -9.45 -2.51
C VAL A 47 -11.13 -9.65 -1.58
N LEU A 48 -9.98 -9.07 -1.91
CA LEU A 48 -8.80 -9.14 -1.05
C LEU A 48 -8.99 -8.38 0.27
N ALA A 49 -9.64 -7.21 0.26
CA ALA A 49 -9.95 -6.47 1.48
C ALA A 49 -10.81 -7.30 2.44
N LEU A 50 -11.87 -7.94 1.93
CA LEU A 50 -12.75 -8.81 2.70
C LEU A 50 -12.02 -10.06 3.20
N TYR A 51 -11.27 -10.73 2.33
CA TYR A 51 -10.52 -11.94 2.67
C TYR A 51 -9.41 -11.65 3.70
N GLY A 52 -8.61 -10.60 3.49
CA GLY A 52 -7.56 -10.20 4.42
C GLY A 52 -8.12 -9.76 5.78
N SER A 53 -9.21 -9.00 5.79
CA SER A 53 -9.91 -8.61 7.02
C SER A 53 -10.43 -9.81 7.78
N PHE A 54 -10.99 -10.80 7.08
CA PHE A 54 -11.44 -12.06 7.70
C PHE A 54 -10.26 -12.83 8.33
N LEU A 55 -9.12 -12.93 7.64
CA LEU A 55 -7.92 -13.58 8.17
C LEU A 55 -7.35 -12.87 9.40
N CYS A 56 -7.40 -11.54 9.41
CA CYS A 56 -6.86 -10.71 10.49
C CYS A 56 -7.90 -10.34 11.56
N LYS A 57 -9.15 -10.84 11.46
CA LYS A 57 -10.27 -10.42 12.31
C LYS A 57 -9.98 -10.40 13.81
N ASP A 58 -9.30 -11.42 14.32
CA ASP A 58 -9.03 -11.52 15.76
C ASP A 58 -8.11 -10.39 16.24
N ARG A 59 -7.09 -10.03 15.43
CA ARG A 59 -6.20 -8.89 15.68
C ARG A 59 -6.95 -7.56 15.55
N LEU A 60 -7.76 -7.41 14.51
CA LEU A 60 -8.56 -6.19 14.30
C LEU A 60 -9.53 -5.96 15.46
N ILE A 61 -10.20 -7.01 15.96
CA ILE A 61 -11.07 -6.93 17.12
C ILE A 61 -10.28 -6.56 18.38
N GLN A 62 -9.12 -7.17 18.59
CA GLN A 62 -8.26 -6.84 19.73
C GLN A 62 -7.81 -5.37 19.69
N GLN A 63 -7.32 -4.90 18.55
CA GLN A 63 -6.92 -3.50 18.34
C GLN A 63 -8.09 -2.54 18.56
N TRP A 64 -9.28 -2.88 18.03
CA TRP A 64 -10.49 -2.09 18.26
C TRP A 64 -10.84 -1.97 19.75
N ASN A 65 -10.74 -3.06 20.48
CA ASN A 65 -10.98 -3.06 21.92
C ASN A 65 -9.96 -2.21 22.70
N GLU A 66 -8.70 -2.21 22.30
CA GLU A 66 -7.67 -1.33 22.87
C GLU A 66 -7.95 0.15 22.55
N ILE A 67 -8.31 0.47 21.31
CA ILE A 67 -8.70 1.83 20.91
C ILE A 67 -9.86 2.34 21.78
N ARG A 68 -10.87 1.51 22.00
CA ARG A 68 -12.04 1.88 22.83
C ARG A 68 -11.66 2.20 24.27
N LYS A 69 -10.65 1.53 24.84
CA LYS A 69 -10.16 1.78 26.19
C LYS A 69 -9.27 3.03 26.28
N THR A 70 -8.57 3.36 25.21
CA THR A 70 -7.53 4.40 25.18
C THR A 70 -7.80 5.50 24.17
N LYS A 71 -9.04 5.91 24.01
CA LYS A 71 -9.51 6.87 22.96
C LYS A 71 -8.64 8.13 22.83
N ARG A 72 -8.28 8.75 23.98
CA ARG A 72 -7.45 9.96 23.96
C ARG A 72 -6.05 9.69 23.41
N LYS A 73 -5.39 8.62 23.86
CA LYS A 73 -4.06 8.23 23.35
C LYS A 73 -4.14 7.90 21.85
N PHE A 74 -5.18 7.19 21.44
CA PHE A 74 -5.41 6.87 20.05
C PHE A 74 -5.57 8.13 19.19
N PHE A 75 -6.39 9.09 19.62
CA PHE A 75 -6.58 10.35 18.89
C PHE A 75 -5.26 11.11 18.71
N PHE A 76 -4.47 11.26 19.78
CA PHE A 76 -3.15 11.91 19.68
C PHE A 76 -2.17 11.10 18.83
N GLY A 77 -2.19 9.76 18.92
CA GLY A 77 -1.38 8.89 18.08
C GLY A 77 -1.71 9.03 16.60
N VAL A 78 -3.00 9.07 16.23
CA VAL A 78 -3.45 9.32 14.85
C VAL A 78 -3.02 10.70 14.38
N LEU A 79 -3.23 11.75 15.19
CA LEU A 79 -2.85 13.12 14.83
C LEU A 79 -1.33 13.24 14.62
N THR A 80 -0.53 12.74 15.55
CA THR A 80 0.95 12.80 15.44
C THR A 80 1.45 11.93 14.29
N GLY A 81 0.90 10.75 14.09
CA GLY A 81 1.23 9.87 12.97
C GLY A 81 0.88 10.51 11.63
N TRP A 82 -0.27 11.18 11.53
CA TRP A 82 -0.68 11.89 10.33
C TRP A 82 0.23 13.10 10.03
N LEU A 83 0.55 13.90 11.03
CA LEU A 83 1.50 15.00 10.87
C LEU A 83 2.89 14.51 10.46
N PHE A 84 3.34 13.41 11.05
CA PHE A 84 4.61 12.78 10.68
C PHE A 84 4.58 12.26 9.24
N LEU A 85 3.48 11.64 8.82
CA LEU A 85 3.31 11.18 7.44
C LEU A 85 3.34 12.35 6.44
N ILE A 86 2.65 13.46 6.73
CA ILE A 86 2.70 14.67 5.89
C ILE A 86 4.13 15.19 5.79
N LEU A 87 4.81 15.36 6.93
CA LEU A 87 6.18 15.85 6.95
C LEU A 87 7.10 14.99 6.08
N MET A 88 7.06 13.68 6.26
CA MET A 88 7.91 12.76 5.50
C MET A 88 7.53 12.69 4.01
N THR A 89 6.24 12.82 3.68
CA THR A 89 5.78 12.93 2.29
C THR A 89 6.35 14.19 1.62
N VAL A 90 6.35 15.32 2.32
CA VAL A 90 6.96 16.56 1.82
C VAL A 90 8.48 16.38 1.64
N VAL A 91 9.18 15.82 2.63
CA VAL A 91 10.64 15.61 2.57
C VAL A 91 11.02 14.69 1.39
N PHE A 92 10.45 13.49 1.31
CA PHE A 92 10.79 12.54 0.25
C PHE A 92 10.28 13.00 -1.12
N GLY A 93 9.13 13.67 -1.17
CA GLY A 93 8.61 14.30 -2.38
C GLY A 93 9.53 15.40 -2.91
N SER A 94 10.05 16.27 -2.01
CA SER A 94 11.02 17.29 -2.39
C SER A 94 12.34 16.69 -2.87
N ILE A 95 12.83 15.63 -2.24
CA ILE A 95 14.03 14.91 -2.70
C ILE A 95 13.79 14.32 -4.10
N SER A 96 12.66 13.69 -4.31
CA SER A 96 12.27 13.14 -5.63
C SER A 96 12.23 14.24 -6.69
N GLU A 97 11.64 15.38 -6.38
CA GLU A 97 11.54 16.52 -7.31
C GLU A 97 12.90 17.15 -7.61
N MET A 98 13.75 17.34 -6.59
CA MET A 98 15.12 17.82 -6.79
C MET A 98 15.95 16.88 -7.68
N LEU A 99 15.83 15.55 -7.48
CA LEU A 99 16.49 14.57 -8.32
C LEU A 99 15.97 14.63 -9.76
N ARG A 100 14.65 14.81 -9.95
CA ARG A 100 14.02 14.96 -11.26
C ARG A 100 14.57 16.18 -12.00
N GLN A 101 14.62 17.32 -11.36
CA GLN A 101 15.15 18.56 -11.93
C GLN A 101 16.64 18.42 -12.25
N PHE A 102 17.44 17.86 -11.35
CA PHE A 102 18.87 17.63 -11.56
C PHE A 102 19.17 16.73 -12.76
N LEU A 103 18.33 15.71 -12.98
CA LEU A 103 18.47 14.76 -14.07
C LEU A 103 17.79 15.20 -15.37
N GLY A 104 17.12 16.38 -15.39
CA GLY A 104 16.41 16.88 -16.56
C GLY A 104 15.24 15.98 -16.98
N LEU A 105 14.54 15.35 -16.01
CA LEU A 105 13.43 14.45 -16.28
C LEU A 105 12.11 15.20 -16.27
N ASP A 106 11.38 15.16 -17.38
CA ASP A 106 10.06 15.75 -17.51
C ASP A 106 8.95 14.77 -17.08
N GLY A 107 7.81 15.33 -16.65
CA GLY A 107 6.57 14.60 -16.35
C GLY A 107 6.50 14.03 -14.94
N GLN A 108 5.31 13.52 -14.63
CA GLN A 108 4.99 12.85 -13.36
C GLN A 108 5.18 11.33 -13.46
N SER A 109 5.12 10.62 -12.32
CA SER A 109 5.08 9.16 -12.35
C SER A 109 3.83 8.65 -13.08
N LEU A 110 3.94 7.50 -13.72
CA LEU A 110 2.80 6.86 -14.40
C LEU A 110 1.68 6.55 -13.42
N ASN A 111 2.01 6.19 -12.18
CA ASN A 111 0.99 5.98 -11.15
C ASN A 111 0.19 7.24 -10.88
N GLN A 112 0.85 8.39 -10.74
CA GLN A 112 0.17 9.67 -10.46
C GLN A 112 -0.70 10.11 -11.66
N SER A 113 -0.19 9.99 -12.88
CA SER A 113 -0.95 10.34 -14.08
C SER A 113 -2.17 9.44 -14.29
N ASN A 114 -2.04 8.15 -14.02
CA ASN A 114 -3.16 7.20 -14.07
C ASN A 114 -4.24 7.54 -13.03
N LEU A 115 -3.85 7.84 -11.79
CA LEU A 115 -4.80 8.25 -10.76
C LEU A 115 -5.54 9.53 -11.14
N GLN A 116 -4.85 10.51 -11.70
CA GLN A 116 -5.47 11.77 -12.14
C GLN A 116 -6.47 11.55 -13.29
N SER A 117 -6.15 10.72 -14.27
CA SER A 117 -7.06 10.42 -15.39
C SER A 117 -8.33 9.71 -14.91
N ILE A 118 -8.19 8.70 -14.03
CA ILE A 118 -9.35 7.99 -13.48
C ILE A 118 -10.19 8.92 -12.58
N PHE A 119 -9.54 9.84 -11.85
CA PHE A 119 -10.27 10.81 -11.02
C PHE A 119 -11.15 11.75 -11.85
N GLN A 120 -10.72 12.12 -13.03
CA GLN A 120 -11.54 12.93 -13.94
C GLN A 120 -12.76 12.17 -14.47
N GLU A 121 -12.62 10.88 -14.73
CA GLU A 121 -13.70 10.04 -15.27
C GLU A 121 -14.66 9.53 -14.20
N GLN A 122 -14.14 9.09 -13.06
CA GLN A 122 -14.91 8.42 -12.00
C GLN A 122 -14.47 8.85 -10.59
N PRO A 123 -14.71 10.12 -10.21
CA PRO A 123 -14.16 10.71 -8.98
C PRO A 123 -14.58 9.99 -7.68
N LEU A 124 -15.83 9.56 -7.57
CA LEU A 124 -16.30 8.84 -6.38
C LEU A 124 -15.70 7.44 -6.27
N LEU A 125 -15.61 6.73 -7.38
CA LEU A 125 -15.03 5.39 -7.40
C LEU A 125 -13.56 5.44 -6.96
N ILE A 126 -12.77 6.31 -7.58
CA ILE A 126 -11.34 6.42 -7.26
C ILE A 126 -11.11 6.94 -5.84
N ALA A 127 -11.95 7.86 -5.33
CA ALA A 127 -11.85 8.34 -3.98
C ALA A 127 -12.04 7.22 -2.96
N VAL A 128 -13.05 6.35 -3.14
CA VAL A 128 -13.27 5.19 -2.28
C VAL A 128 -12.09 4.22 -2.35
N PHE A 129 -11.58 3.95 -3.56
CA PHE A 129 -10.48 3.02 -3.74
C PHE A 129 -9.15 3.57 -3.24
N ALA A 130 -8.79 4.80 -3.56
CA ALA A 130 -7.52 5.39 -3.18
C ALA A 130 -7.46 5.76 -1.68
N CYS A 131 -8.62 6.06 -1.05
CA CYS A 131 -8.64 6.49 0.35
C CYS A 131 -9.03 5.37 1.33
N ILE A 132 -9.69 4.29 0.90
CA ILE A 132 -10.23 3.28 1.81
C ILE A 132 -9.77 1.86 1.40
N ILE A 133 -10.18 1.37 0.23
CA ILE A 133 -10.01 -0.04 -0.13
C ILE A 133 -8.54 -0.37 -0.41
N GLY A 134 -7.85 0.46 -1.23
CA GLY A 134 -6.43 0.31 -1.53
C GLY A 134 -5.58 0.32 -0.26
N PRO A 135 -5.60 1.41 0.53
CA PRO A 135 -4.87 1.48 1.79
C PRO A 135 -5.17 0.32 2.74
N LEU A 136 -6.42 -0.13 2.84
CA LEU A 136 -6.77 -1.28 3.68
C LEU A 136 -6.04 -2.55 3.24
N VAL A 137 -6.06 -2.87 1.93
CA VAL A 137 -5.37 -4.07 1.39
C VAL A 137 -3.86 -3.94 1.56
N GLU A 138 -3.32 -2.75 1.30
CA GLU A 138 -1.89 -2.48 1.47
C GLU A 138 -1.45 -2.61 2.93
N GLU A 139 -2.21 -2.08 3.89
CA GLU A 139 -1.91 -2.23 5.32
C GLU A 139 -1.95 -3.71 5.75
N LEU A 140 -2.92 -4.48 5.26
CA LEU A 140 -3.01 -5.90 5.52
C LEU A 140 -1.80 -6.66 4.94
N PHE A 141 -1.35 -6.33 3.73
CA PHE A 141 -0.20 -6.97 3.11
C PHE A 141 1.13 -6.49 3.71
N PHE A 142 1.39 -5.19 3.71
CA PHE A 142 2.70 -4.65 4.08
C PHE A 142 2.95 -4.70 5.58
N ARG A 143 1.96 -4.37 6.43
CA ARG A 143 2.17 -4.23 7.88
C ARG A 143 1.78 -5.49 8.62
N GLN A 144 0.59 -6.04 8.38
CA GLN A 144 0.14 -7.23 9.11
C GLN A 144 0.87 -8.51 8.67
N ILE A 145 1.30 -8.62 7.41
CA ILE A 145 1.91 -9.83 6.85
C ILE A 145 3.40 -9.65 6.65
N LEU A 146 3.83 -8.79 5.73
CA LEU A 146 5.22 -8.70 5.30
C LEU A 146 6.13 -8.20 6.42
N LEU A 147 5.82 -7.05 7.04
CA LEU A 147 6.61 -6.48 8.12
C LEU A 147 6.69 -7.44 9.32
N HIS A 148 5.56 -8.00 9.73
CA HIS A 148 5.53 -8.96 10.83
C HIS A 148 6.33 -10.25 10.52
N CYS A 149 6.32 -10.72 9.27
CA CYS A 149 7.12 -11.86 8.84
C CYS A 149 8.62 -11.54 8.91
N LEU A 150 9.02 -10.39 8.37
CA LEU A 150 10.43 -9.96 8.37
C LEU A 150 10.99 -9.74 9.77
N GLN A 151 10.22 -9.13 10.67
CA GLN A 151 10.63 -8.89 12.06
C GLN A 151 10.89 -10.16 12.88
N ARG A 152 10.51 -11.33 12.39
CA ARG A 152 10.89 -12.62 13.00
C ARG A 152 12.33 -13.03 12.72
N HIS A 153 12.91 -12.48 11.66
CA HIS A 153 14.22 -12.89 11.15
C HIS A 153 15.21 -11.72 11.04
N LEU A 154 14.71 -10.48 10.99
CA LEU A 154 15.50 -9.27 10.79
C LEU A 154 15.22 -8.26 11.91
N PRO A 155 16.18 -7.40 12.26
CA PRO A 155 15.94 -6.29 13.16
C PRO A 155 14.89 -5.33 12.59
N SER A 156 14.14 -4.66 13.48
CA SER A 156 12.99 -3.82 13.09
C SER A 156 13.35 -2.75 12.06
N TRP A 157 14.49 -2.07 12.22
CA TRP A 157 14.91 -1.03 11.28
C TRP A 157 15.11 -1.57 9.86
N LEU A 158 15.73 -2.75 9.72
CA LEU A 158 15.95 -3.38 8.41
C LEU A 158 14.64 -3.87 7.80
N SER A 159 13.76 -4.43 8.64
CA SER A 159 12.41 -4.84 8.20
C SER A 159 11.61 -3.66 7.65
N ILE A 160 11.67 -2.48 8.32
CA ILE A 160 11.04 -1.24 7.88
C ILE A 160 11.59 -0.79 6.53
N CYS A 161 12.93 -0.77 6.38
CA CYS A 161 13.56 -0.39 5.11
C CYS A 161 13.15 -1.32 3.97
N VAL A 162 13.16 -2.64 4.19
CA VAL A 162 12.77 -3.63 3.17
C VAL A 162 11.30 -3.46 2.79
N VAL A 163 10.39 -3.29 3.77
CA VAL A 163 8.97 -3.06 3.49
C VAL A 163 8.75 -1.76 2.73
N GLY A 164 9.44 -0.68 3.11
CA GLY A 164 9.35 0.60 2.40
C GLY A 164 9.84 0.48 0.95
N PHE A 165 10.92 -0.25 0.72
CA PHE A 165 11.46 -0.49 -0.62
C PHE A 165 10.48 -1.32 -1.48
N VAL A 166 9.96 -2.43 -0.95
CA VAL A 166 8.95 -3.24 -1.65
C VAL A 166 7.69 -2.43 -1.94
N PHE A 167 7.25 -1.60 -0.98
CA PHE A 167 6.12 -0.69 -1.18
C PHE A 167 6.37 0.28 -2.36
N ALA A 168 7.54 0.88 -2.43
CA ALA A 168 7.90 1.75 -3.55
C ALA A 168 7.88 1.01 -4.90
N LEU A 169 8.42 -0.22 -4.95
CA LEU A 169 8.40 -1.03 -6.17
C LEU A 169 7.00 -1.35 -6.67
N THR A 170 6.02 -1.55 -5.77
CA THR A 170 4.63 -1.82 -6.18
C THR A 170 3.93 -0.62 -6.83
N HIS A 171 4.48 0.59 -6.67
CA HIS A 171 3.97 1.82 -7.27
C HIS A 171 4.67 2.21 -8.57
N MET A 172 5.69 1.44 -8.98
CA MET A 172 6.37 1.64 -10.25
C MET A 172 5.63 0.88 -11.36
N HIS A 173 5.43 1.53 -12.49
CA HIS A 173 4.78 0.93 -13.67
C HIS A 173 5.74 0.65 -14.82
N SER A 174 7.00 1.08 -14.70
CA SER A 174 8.09 0.76 -15.62
C SER A 174 9.43 0.82 -14.87
N LEU A 175 10.49 0.34 -15.51
CA LEU A 175 11.87 0.43 -14.98
C LEU A 175 12.63 1.66 -15.51
N SER A 176 11.91 2.69 -15.96
CA SER A 176 12.51 3.93 -16.42
C SER A 176 13.15 4.73 -15.27
N LEU A 177 14.15 5.54 -15.59
CA LEU A 177 14.83 6.39 -14.61
C LEU A 177 13.82 7.34 -13.90
N SER A 178 12.82 7.84 -14.65
CA SER A 178 11.76 8.69 -14.09
C SER A 178 10.93 7.96 -13.01
N GLU A 179 10.61 6.67 -13.21
CA GLU A 179 9.89 5.87 -12.22
C GLU A 179 10.75 5.58 -10.98
N TRP A 180 12.07 5.32 -11.16
CA TRP A 180 12.99 5.16 -10.03
C TRP A 180 13.11 6.42 -9.18
N VAL A 181 13.15 7.60 -9.82
CA VAL A 181 13.15 8.88 -9.10
C VAL A 181 11.83 9.08 -8.35
N SER A 182 10.69 8.75 -8.99
CA SER A 182 9.39 8.83 -8.33
C SER A 182 9.23 7.84 -7.18
N ALA A 183 9.88 6.68 -7.27
CA ALA A 183 9.89 5.66 -6.21
C ALA A 183 10.47 6.18 -4.89
N VAL A 184 11.31 7.21 -4.90
CA VAL A 184 11.83 7.85 -3.68
C VAL A 184 10.68 8.40 -2.82
N GLY A 185 9.69 9.05 -3.43
CA GLY A 185 8.49 9.52 -2.72
C GLY A 185 7.69 8.38 -2.10
N TYR A 186 7.46 7.30 -2.84
CA TYR A 186 6.75 6.12 -2.34
C TYR A 186 7.54 5.37 -1.25
N LEU A 187 8.88 5.32 -1.36
CA LEU A 187 9.75 4.78 -0.32
C LEU A 187 9.55 5.51 1.01
N GLY A 188 9.51 6.85 0.97
CA GLY A 188 9.22 7.68 2.13
C GLY A 188 7.90 7.33 2.78
N GLY A 189 6.83 7.19 2.00
CA GLY A 189 5.51 6.76 2.48
C GLY A 189 5.53 5.36 3.12
N GLY A 190 6.13 4.40 2.43
CA GLY A 190 6.24 3.01 2.90
C GLY A 190 7.02 2.88 4.20
N VAL A 191 8.16 3.57 4.33
CA VAL A 191 9.00 3.61 5.55
C VAL A 191 8.22 4.27 6.69
N THR A 192 7.64 5.45 6.43
CA THR A 192 6.93 6.23 7.46
C THR A 192 5.75 5.46 8.05
N LEU A 193 4.90 4.87 7.20
CA LEU A 193 3.77 4.07 7.65
C LEU A 193 4.24 2.83 8.44
N SER A 194 5.39 2.24 8.07
CA SER A 194 5.97 1.11 8.82
C SER A 194 6.50 1.55 10.19
N ILE A 195 7.10 2.74 10.30
CA ILE A 195 7.53 3.33 11.58
C ILE A 195 6.31 3.58 12.48
N ILE A 196 5.25 4.22 11.94
CA ILE A 196 4.01 4.49 12.69
C ILE A 196 3.38 3.19 13.19
N TYR A 197 3.42 2.13 12.39
CA TYR A 197 2.84 0.84 12.76
C TYR A 197 3.59 0.15 13.90
N VAL A 198 4.91 0.31 14.00
CA VAL A 198 5.76 -0.36 15.01
C VAL A 198 5.74 0.36 16.36
N ASN A 199 5.52 1.69 16.38
CA ASN A 199 5.53 2.53 17.59
C ASN A 199 4.12 2.83 18.10
#